data_2d70cb31ac8cca64a819ed6e78c2bea0
#
_entry.id   2d70cb31ac8cca64a819ed6e78c2bea0
#
_cell.length_a   1.000
_cell.length_b   1.000
_cell.length_c   1.000
_cell.angle_alpha   90.00
_cell.angle_beta   90.00
_cell.angle_gamma   90.00
#
_symmetry.space_group_name_H-M   'P 1'
#
loop_
_entity.id
_entity.type
_entity.pdbx_description
1 polymer ?
#
loop_
_entity_poly.entity_id
_entity_poly.type
_entity_poly.pdbx_seq_one_letter_code
_entity_poly.pdbx_strand_id
1 'polypeptide(L)'
;LEFDSFHPHLCNVKSKQDGNQIKQNNIKNTVMSTKKLHFETLQLHVGQEKGTNLAEDARAVPIYQTASYVFHNAQHAADRFGLRDAGNIYGRLTNSTEGVFESRVAALEGGVAGLAVASGAAAITYTLQNIVRAGDHIVAADNLYGGSYNLITHTLDNQGITNTIVNVNNRAELEAAIRPNTKVIFAETLGNPNSDPLDFELVSSVAKKNNIVFIVDNTFGTPFLIRPIEYGANIVVHSATKFIGGHGSSLGGVIVDGGNFDWKANADKYPTLGLPDPSYHGAVFADVAGAAAFVTRIRAVILRDTGATISPFNAFILLQGLETLSLRVERHVENALKVVDFLKNHPKVKQVNHPSLPSHSGNGLYQKYFPNGGGSIFTFEIKGVQDDAWKFIDNLQIFSLLANVADVKSLVIHPYTTTHSQLSPKELAQQHITPTTIRLSIGTEHIEDIIDDLSHAFDQI
;
A
#
# COMPACT_ATOMS: atom_id res chain seq x y z
N LEU A 1 56.24 18.87 18.25
CA LEU A 1 55.24 19.55 17.43
C LEU A 1 54.03 19.86 18.31
N GLU A 2 53.94 21.11 18.73
CA GLU A 2 52.97 21.67 19.65
C GLU A 2 51.58 21.69 19.01
N PHE A 3 50.57 21.33 19.77
CA PHE A 3 49.16 21.55 19.45
C PHE A 3 48.70 22.80 20.21
N ASP A 4 48.42 23.85 19.49
CA ASP A 4 47.87 25.11 20.02
C ASP A 4 46.40 24.93 20.43
N SER A 5 46.13 25.47 21.61
CA SER A 5 44.86 25.43 22.35
C SER A 5 43.77 26.30 21.69
N PHE A 6 42.64 25.69 21.37
CA PHE A 6 41.40 26.43 21.10
C PHE A 6 40.70 26.80 22.42
N HIS A 7 40.57 28.11 22.71
CA HIS A 7 39.79 28.64 23.79
C HIS A 7 38.34 28.85 23.36
N PRO A 8 37.36 28.35 24.11
CA PRO A 8 35.96 28.72 23.88
C PRO A 8 35.64 30.08 24.54
N HIS A 9 35.14 31.01 23.74
CA HIS A 9 34.54 32.25 24.23
C HIS A 9 33.25 31.97 24.97
N LEU A 10 33.31 32.07 26.31
CA LEU A 10 32.16 32.16 27.21
C LEU A 10 31.52 33.56 27.06
N CYS A 11 30.37 33.66 26.42
CA CYS A 11 29.53 34.82 26.50
C CYS A 11 28.78 34.84 27.84
N ASN A 12 29.20 35.71 28.76
CA ASN A 12 28.48 36.05 29.99
C ASN A 12 27.22 36.83 29.64
N VAL A 13 26.04 36.22 29.81
CA VAL A 13 24.76 36.95 29.86
C VAL A 13 24.32 37.07 31.30
N LYS A 14 24.39 38.29 31.82
CA LYS A 14 23.84 38.68 33.13
C LYS A 14 22.33 38.47 33.14
N SER A 15 21.87 37.78 34.18
CA SER A 15 20.45 37.70 34.56
C SER A 15 19.91 39.06 34.88
N LYS A 16 18.94 39.56 34.13
CA LYS A 16 17.96 40.56 34.61
C LYS A 16 16.64 39.81 34.76
N GLN A 17 16.20 39.72 36.01
CA GLN A 17 14.82 39.47 36.36
C GLN A 17 14.02 40.71 35.96
N ASP A 18 13.19 40.58 34.95
CA ASP A 18 12.06 41.46 34.72
C ASP A 18 10.87 40.56 34.36
N GLY A 19 9.86 40.63 35.27
CA GLY A 19 8.59 39.98 35.08
C GLY A 19 7.89 40.52 33.82
N ASN A 20 7.72 39.68 32.85
CA ASN A 20 6.80 39.95 31.76
C ASN A 20 6.07 38.66 31.40
N GLN A 21 4.75 38.82 31.45
CA GLN A 21 3.76 37.83 31.04
C GLN A 21 4.20 37.08 29.78
N ILE A 22 4.30 35.77 29.91
CA ILE A 22 4.38 34.89 28.75
C ILE A 22 3.11 35.12 27.96
N LYS A 23 3.19 35.98 26.95
CA LYS A 23 2.20 36.01 25.88
C LYS A 23 2.21 34.63 25.28
N GLN A 24 1.13 33.88 25.48
CA GLN A 24 0.80 32.73 24.67
C GLN A 24 0.85 33.19 23.21
N ASN A 25 1.97 32.93 22.56
CA ASN A 25 2.03 32.97 21.12
C ASN A 25 1.10 31.86 20.65
N ASN A 26 -0.14 32.23 20.38
CA ASN A 26 -1.01 31.48 19.49
C ASN A 26 -0.24 31.31 18.22
N ILE A 27 0.39 30.12 18.06
CA ILE A 27 0.73 29.61 16.74
C ILE A 27 -0.63 29.51 16.05
N LYS A 28 -0.99 30.56 15.33
CA LYS A 28 -2.03 30.47 14.33
C LYS A 28 -1.54 29.40 13.37
N ASN A 29 -2.07 28.19 13.52
CA ASN A 29 -2.08 27.24 12.45
C ASN A 29 -2.55 28.02 11.22
N THR A 30 -1.64 28.34 10.33
CA THR A 30 -1.97 28.92 9.04
C THR A 30 -2.67 27.79 8.32
N VAL A 31 -3.98 27.70 8.51
CA VAL A 31 -4.84 26.80 7.75
C VAL A 31 -4.55 27.16 6.30
N MET A 32 -3.84 26.28 5.60
CA MET A 32 -3.75 26.38 4.15
C MET A 32 -5.19 26.54 3.65
N SER A 33 -5.39 27.49 2.74
CA SER A 33 -6.63 27.79 2.08
C SER A 33 -7.58 26.58 2.09
N THR A 34 -8.86 26.78 2.46
CA THR A 34 -9.91 25.75 2.44
C THR A 34 -10.13 25.09 1.07
N LYS A 35 -9.32 25.45 0.08
CA LYS A 35 -9.29 24.87 -1.25
C LYS A 35 -8.66 23.48 -1.18
N LYS A 36 -9.45 22.45 -1.52
CA LYS A 36 -8.95 21.07 -1.70
C LYS A 36 -7.86 21.07 -2.78
N LEU A 37 -6.64 20.66 -2.43
CA LEU A 37 -5.55 20.56 -3.38
C LEU A 37 -5.74 19.34 -4.30
N HIS A 38 -5.25 19.46 -5.53
CA HIS A 38 -5.21 18.34 -6.48
C HIS A 38 -4.13 17.33 -6.12
N PHE A 39 -4.28 16.12 -6.65
CA PHE A 39 -3.39 14.97 -6.36
C PHE A 39 -1.91 15.32 -6.59
N GLU A 40 -1.60 15.94 -7.73
CA GLU A 40 -0.23 16.29 -8.14
C GLU A 40 0.43 17.28 -7.17
N THR A 41 -0.36 18.14 -6.53
CA THR A 41 0.14 19.05 -5.49
C THR A 41 0.31 18.33 -4.16
N LEU A 42 -0.64 17.47 -3.78
CA LEU A 42 -0.56 16.68 -2.55
C LEU A 42 0.66 15.76 -2.55
N GLN A 43 0.94 15.07 -3.67
CA GLN A 43 2.09 14.14 -3.76
C GLN A 43 3.45 14.81 -3.60
N LEU A 44 3.52 16.15 -3.77
CA LEU A 44 4.76 16.93 -3.66
C LEU A 44 4.92 17.63 -2.30
N HIS A 45 3.83 18.03 -1.66
CA HIS A 45 3.89 19.01 -0.58
C HIS A 45 3.45 18.52 0.80
N VAL A 46 2.61 17.45 0.89
CA VAL A 46 2.16 16.94 2.20
C VAL A 46 3.33 16.46 3.02
N GLY A 47 3.40 16.91 4.29
CA GLY A 47 4.50 16.69 5.22
C GLY A 47 5.67 17.66 5.06
N GLN A 48 5.59 18.58 4.10
CA GLN A 48 6.56 19.66 3.87
C GLN A 48 5.86 21.02 3.68
N GLU A 49 4.73 21.21 4.34
CA GLU A 49 3.97 22.45 4.29
C GLU A 49 4.77 23.61 4.90
N LYS A 50 4.47 24.84 4.46
CA LYS A 50 5.10 26.05 4.98
C LYS A 50 4.93 26.13 6.50
N GLY A 51 6.03 26.21 7.23
CA GLY A 51 6.04 26.22 8.70
C GLY A 51 6.26 24.84 9.34
N THR A 52 6.32 23.77 8.55
CA THR A 52 6.80 22.47 9.02
C THR A 52 8.29 22.63 9.35
N ASN A 53 8.65 22.28 10.59
CA ASN A 53 10.04 22.39 11.06
C ASN A 53 10.86 21.21 10.51
N LEU A 54 11.34 21.34 9.30
CA LEU A 54 12.40 20.45 8.77
C LEU A 54 13.74 20.95 9.27
N ALA A 55 14.67 20.03 9.54
CA ALA A 55 16.00 20.38 10.03
C ALA A 55 16.68 21.38 9.10
N GLU A 56 17.23 22.47 9.67
CA GLU A 56 18.03 23.47 8.96
C GLU A 56 17.30 24.08 7.74
N ASP A 57 15.98 24.20 7.77
CA ASP A 57 15.16 24.71 6.65
C ASP A 57 15.38 23.94 5.32
N ALA A 58 15.73 22.67 5.40
CA ALA A 58 16.02 21.83 4.24
C ALA A 58 14.85 21.76 3.27
N ARG A 59 15.10 21.97 1.98
CA ARG A 59 14.06 21.87 0.94
C ARG A 59 13.69 20.42 0.63
N ALA A 60 14.67 19.52 0.58
CA ALA A 60 14.41 18.08 0.50
C ALA A 60 14.09 17.49 1.88
N VAL A 61 13.33 16.42 1.93
CA VAL A 61 13.11 15.69 3.19
C VAL A 61 14.45 15.12 3.68
N PRO A 62 14.94 15.50 4.88
CA PRO A 62 16.17 14.94 5.41
C PRO A 62 16.03 13.43 5.73
N ILE A 63 17.14 12.69 5.57
CA ILE A 63 17.21 11.29 5.99
C ILE A 63 17.70 11.24 7.45
N TYR A 64 16.78 10.98 8.38
CA TYR A 64 17.09 10.82 9.80
C TYR A 64 17.56 9.38 10.09
N GLN A 65 18.79 9.07 9.73
CA GLN A 65 19.38 7.75 9.94
C GLN A 65 19.86 7.60 11.40
N THR A 66 18.91 7.43 12.32
CA THR A 66 19.18 7.27 13.75
C THR A 66 18.28 6.22 14.38
N ALA A 67 18.81 5.47 15.36
CA ALA A 67 18.06 4.48 16.12
C ALA A 67 17.27 5.10 17.27
N SER A 68 17.73 6.22 17.86
CA SER A 68 17.16 6.78 19.09
C SER A 68 17.20 8.30 19.09
N TYR A 69 16.35 8.90 19.94
CA TYR A 69 16.20 10.34 20.09
C TYR A 69 16.41 10.76 21.54
N VAL A 70 16.98 11.95 21.75
CA VAL A 70 17.30 12.48 23.07
C VAL A 70 16.07 13.16 23.68
N PHE A 71 15.81 12.91 24.96
CA PHE A 71 14.78 13.62 25.72
C PHE A 71 15.38 14.83 26.44
N HIS A 72 14.58 15.88 26.63
CA HIS A 72 15.01 17.10 27.31
C HIS A 72 15.23 16.88 28.80
N ASN A 73 14.42 16.03 29.44
CA ASN A 73 14.48 15.64 30.84
C ASN A 73 13.66 14.37 31.10
N ALA A 74 13.69 13.84 32.32
CA ALA A 74 12.99 12.61 32.70
C ALA A 74 11.46 12.71 32.56
N GLN A 75 10.86 13.88 32.83
CA GLN A 75 9.42 14.07 32.66
C GLN A 75 9.02 14.01 31.16
N HIS A 76 9.79 14.67 30.28
CA HIS A 76 9.58 14.58 28.84
C HIS A 76 9.65 13.12 28.34
N ALA A 77 10.61 12.34 28.83
CA ALA A 77 10.67 10.91 28.53
C ALA A 77 9.40 10.17 28.97
N ALA A 78 8.97 10.39 30.22
CA ALA A 78 7.76 9.75 30.76
C ALA A 78 6.49 10.14 29.99
N ASP A 79 6.39 11.37 29.52
CA ASP A 79 5.24 11.85 28.75
C ASP A 79 5.19 11.23 27.34
N ARG A 80 6.35 11.08 26.69
CA ARG A 80 6.49 10.36 25.41
C ARG A 80 6.06 8.90 25.52
N PHE A 81 6.58 8.17 26.50
CA PHE A 81 6.22 6.76 26.73
C PHE A 81 4.77 6.58 27.18
N GLY A 82 4.21 7.58 27.88
CA GLY A 82 2.81 7.59 28.30
C GLY A 82 1.83 8.08 27.24
N LEU A 83 2.25 8.32 25.99
CA LEU A 83 1.44 8.85 24.88
C LEU A 83 0.78 10.21 25.19
N ARG A 84 1.33 10.98 26.14
CA ARG A 84 0.87 12.33 26.52
C ARG A 84 1.55 13.43 25.70
N ASP A 85 2.69 13.13 25.11
CA ASP A 85 3.43 14.03 24.24
C ASP A 85 3.79 13.28 22.94
N ALA A 86 3.52 13.91 21.79
CA ALA A 86 3.78 13.33 20.49
C ALA A 86 5.23 13.56 20.05
N GLY A 87 5.82 12.58 19.35
CA GLY A 87 7.12 12.72 18.70
C GLY A 87 7.99 11.47 18.77
N ASN A 88 9.25 11.64 18.36
CA ASN A 88 10.15 10.53 18.20
C ASN A 88 10.70 10.00 19.53
N ILE A 89 10.79 8.67 19.66
CA ILE A 89 11.35 7.96 20.81
C ILE A 89 12.50 7.07 20.33
N TYR A 90 12.18 6.18 19.39
CA TYR A 90 13.08 5.16 18.87
C TYR A 90 12.73 4.86 17.41
N GLY A 91 13.73 4.76 16.54
CA GLY A 91 13.56 4.68 15.09
C GLY A 91 12.70 3.52 14.60
N ARG A 92 12.53 2.45 15.38
CA ARG A 92 11.59 1.37 15.06
C ARG A 92 10.13 1.80 15.14
N LEU A 93 9.81 2.77 16.00
CA LEU A 93 8.44 3.23 16.25
C LEU A 93 8.10 4.46 15.43
N THR A 94 9.02 5.44 15.42
CA THR A 94 8.81 6.75 14.81
C THR A 94 10.12 7.29 14.25
N ASN A 95 10.04 7.89 13.06
CA ASN A 95 11.15 8.55 12.41
C ASN A 95 10.61 9.69 11.54
N SER A 96 11.26 10.84 11.53
CA SER A 96 10.76 12.02 10.81
C SER A 96 10.72 11.84 9.28
N THR A 97 11.65 11.08 8.70
CA THR A 97 11.64 10.76 7.25
C THR A 97 10.46 9.86 6.91
N GLU A 98 10.25 8.82 7.72
CA GLU A 98 9.13 7.88 7.59
C GLU A 98 7.79 8.60 7.76
N GLY A 99 7.70 9.51 8.75
CA GLY A 99 6.50 10.29 9.02
C GLY A 99 6.03 11.15 7.84
N VAL A 100 6.95 11.71 7.05
CA VAL A 100 6.59 12.43 5.82
C VAL A 100 6.01 11.47 4.78
N PHE A 101 6.63 10.30 4.59
CA PHE A 101 6.14 9.28 3.68
C PHE A 101 4.74 8.79 4.09
N GLU A 102 4.54 8.48 5.37
CA GLU A 102 3.27 8.04 5.95
C GLU A 102 2.15 9.06 5.74
N SER A 103 2.42 10.33 6.09
CA SER A 103 1.46 11.42 5.96
C SER A 103 1.07 11.66 4.51
N ARG A 104 2.05 11.58 3.60
CA ARG A 104 1.83 11.82 2.17
C ARG A 104 0.97 10.73 1.54
N VAL A 105 1.27 9.45 1.79
CA VAL A 105 0.45 8.35 1.27
C VAL A 105 -0.95 8.38 1.87
N ALA A 106 -1.09 8.65 3.19
CA ALA A 106 -2.40 8.78 3.82
C ALA A 106 -3.24 9.87 3.17
N ALA A 107 -2.66 11.05 2.91
CA ALA A 107 -3.36 12.16 2.24
C ALA A 107 -3.77 11.83 0.80
N LEU A 108 -2.92 11.10 0.06
CA LEU A 108 -3.22 10.69 -1.31
C LEU A 108 -4.35 9.67 -1.37
N GLU A 109 -4.43 8.73 -0.43
CA GLU A 109 -5.54 7.78 -0.30
C GLU A 109 -6.83 8.39 0.29
N GLY A 110 -6.74 9.59 0.88
CA GLY A 110 -7.86 10.20 1.59
C GLY A 110 -8.10 9.60 2.98
N GLY A 111 -7.08 8.95 3.56
CA GLY A 111 -7.09 8.42 4.92
C GLY A 111 -6.70 9.45 5.98
N VAL A 112 -6.87 9.07 7.24
CA VAL A 112 -6.59 9.93 8.40
C VAL A 112 -5.17 9.76 8.95
N ALA A 113 -4.55 8.59 8.73
CA ALA A 113 -3.20 8.28 9.17
C ALA A 113 -2.58 7.15 8.35
N GLY A 114 -1.25 7.13 8.27
CA GLY A 114 -0.45 6.10 7.62
C GLY A 114 0.57 5.46 8.56
N LEU A 115 1.00 4.24 8.22
CA LEU A 115 2.09 3.53 8.89
C LEU A 115 2.96 2.83 7.84
N ALA A 116 4.21 3.24 7.75
CA ALA A 116 5.20 2.59 6.90
C ALA A 116 5.82 1.37 7.59
N VAL A 117 6.03 0.31 6.82
CA VAL A 117 6.61 -0.96 7.28
C VAL A 117 7.58 -1.52 6.22
N ALA A 118 8.34 -2.55 6.60
CA ALA A 118 9.44 -3.09 5.79
C ALA A 118 9.04 -3.63 4.41
N SER A 119 7.79 -4.04 4.21
CA SER A 119 7.31 -4.62 2.96
C SER A 119 5.78 -4.62 2.85
N GLY A 120 5.23 -4.82 1.65
CA GLY A 120 3.80 -5.05 1.46
C GLY A 120 3.29 -6.27 2.24
N ALA A 121 4.08 -7.35 2.30
CA ALA A 121 3.74 -8.53 3.10
C ALA A 121 3.61 -8.20 4.59
N ALA A 122 4.53 -7.39 5.14
CA ALA A 122 4.44 -6.90 6.52
C ALA A 122 3.20 -6.01 6.73
N ALA A 123 2.85 -5.16 5.75
CA ALA A 123 1.64 -4.33 5.81
C ALA A 123 0.38 -5.19 5.92
N ILE A 124 0.22 -6.21 5.07
CA ILE A 124 -0.92 -7.12 5.11
C ILE A 124 -0.95 -7.92 6.41
N THR A 125 0.18 -8.51 6.81
CA THR A 125 0.28 -9.31 8.03
C THR A 125 -0.10 -8.50 9.26
N TYR A 126 0.45 -7.30 9.43
CA TYR A 126 0.16 -6.44 10.58
C TYR A 126 -1.27 -5.94 10.58
N THR A 127 -1.81 -5.62 9.40
CA THR A 127 -3.21 -5.22 9.26
C THR A 127 -4.16 -6.33 9.72
N LEU A 128 -3.92 -7.57 9.30
CA LEU A 128 -4.74 -8.72 9.72
C LEU A 128 -4.56 -9.02 11.22
N GLN A 129 -3.31 -9.20 11.68
CA GLN A 129 -3.01 -9.52 13.09
C GLN A 129 -3.47 -8.45 14.09
N ASN A 130 -3.72 -7.23 13.63
CA ASN A 130 -4.25 -6.17 14.48
C ASN A 130 -5.66 -6.45 14.99
N ILE A 131 -6.47 -7.17 14.21
CA ILE A 131 -7.90 -7.36 14.47
C ILE A 131 -8.38 -8.80 14.41
N VAL A 132 -7.56 -9.75 13.92
CA VAL A 132 -7.89 -11.18 13.94
C VAL A 132 -6.98 -11.95 14.89
N ARG A 133 -7.50 -12.99 15.51
CA ARG A 133 -6.81 -13.91 16.42
C ARG A 133 -7.33 -15.33 16.25
N ALA A 134 -6.73 -16.30 16.92
CA ALA A 134 -7.21 -17.68 16.91
C ALA A 134 -8.72 -17.76 17.21
N GLY A 135 -9.45 -18.51 16.40
CA GLY A 135 -10.90 -18.64 16.43
C GLY A 135 -11.66 -17.63 15.56
N ASP A 136 -11.02 -16.61 15.01
CA ASP A 136 -11.63 -15.66 14.07
C ASP A 136 -11.62 -16.19 12.63
N HIS A 137 -12.35 -15.50 11.76
CA HIS A 137 -12.53 -15.87 10.37
C HIS A 137 -12.30 -14.68 9.43
N ILE A 138 -11.64 -14.95 8.29
CA ILE A 138 -11.38 -14.02 7.19
C ILE A 138 -12.12 -14.48 5.94
N VAL A 139 -12.84 -13.61 5.28
CA VAL A 139 -13.29 -13.80 3.89
C VAL A 139 -12.31 -13.08 2.98
N ALA A 140 -11.81 -13.74 1.94
CA ALA A 140 -10.86 -13.14 1.02
C ALA A 140 -11.21 -13.45 -0.44
N ALA A 141 -10.82 -12.52 -1.33
CA ALA A 141 -11.01 -12.68 -2.76
C ALA A 141 -10.20 -13.86 -3.32
N ASP A 142 -10.66 -14.47 -4.38
CA ASP A 142 -10.04 -15.62 -5.04
C ASP A 142 -8.92 -15.23 -6.02
N ASN A 143 -8.80 -13.96 -6.38
CA ASN A 143 -7.84 -13.39 -7.32
C ASN A 143 -6.74 -12.56 -6.64
N LEU A 144 -6.24 -13.01 -5.50
CA LEU A 144 -5.21 -12.33 -4.73
C LEU A 144 -3.81 -12.59 -5.27
N TYR A 145 -2.89 -11.70 -4.93
CA TYR A 145 -1.45 -11.98 -4.99
C TYR A 145 -1.11 -13.26 -4.24
N GLY A 146 -0.28 -14.14 -4.84
CA GLY A 146 0.02 -15.45 -4.28
C GLY A 146 0.57 -15.42 -2.84
N GLY A 147 1.35 -14.38 -2.48
CA GLY A 147 1.82 -14.22 -1.11
C GLY A 147 0.71 -13.91 -0.11
N SER A 148 -0.29 -13.11 -0.49
CA SER A 148 -1.47 -12.80 0.32
C SER A 148 -2.35 -14.04 0.46
N TYR A 149 -2.54 -14.77 -0.62
CA TYR A 149 -3.27 -16.04 -0.63
C TYR A 149 -2.63 -17.03 0.36
N ASN A 150 -1.33 -17.28 0.23
CA ASN A 150 -0.61 -18.20 1.12
C ASN A 150 -0.61 -17.75 2.58
N LEU A 151 -0.47 -16.44 2.85
CA LEU A 151 -0.57 -15.89 4.20
C LEU A 151 -1.91 -16.26 4.83
N ILE A 152 -3.01 -16.00 4.12
CA ILE A 152 -4.38 -16.19 4.64
C ILE A 152 -4.72 -17.67 4.74
N THR A 153 -4.42 -18.48 3.71
CA THR A 153 -4.90 -19.87 3.62
C THR A 153 -4.01 -20.87 4.37
N HIS A 154 -2.75 -20.54 4.62
CA HIS A 154 -1.81 -21.47 5.26
C HIS A 154 -1.19 -20.90 6.52
N THR A 155 -0.55 -19.70 6.44
CA THR A 155 0.20 -19.18 7.59
C THR A 155 -0.72 -18.81 8.74
N LEU A 156 -1.79 -18.07 8.49
CA LEU A 156 -2.76 -17.68 9.52
C LEU A 156 -3.67 -18.85 9.95
N ASP A 157 -3.98 -19.77 9.04
CA ASP A 157 -4.71 -20.99 9.38
C ASP A 157 -3.96 -21.84 10.42
N ASN A 158 -2.65 -21.99 10.27
CA ASN A 158 -1.79 -22.62 11.26
C ASN A 158 -1.76 -21.90 12.62
N GLN A 159 -2.19 -20.63 12.66
CA GLN A 159 -2.36 -19.85 13.90
C GLN A 159 -3.81 -19.91 14.44
N GLY A 160 -4.65 -20.75 13.86
CA GLY A 160 -6.06 -20.95 14.26
C GLY A 160 -7.01 -19.87 13.73
N ILE A 161 -6.61 -19.11 12.70
CA ILE A 161 -7.46 -18.13 12.02
C ILE A 161 -8.00 -18.77 10.75
N THR A 162 -9.29 -19.06 10.73
CA THR A 162 -9.93 -19.72 9.59
C THR A 162 -10.22 -18.75 8.45
N ASN A 163 -10.39 -19.27 7.24
CA ASN A 163 -10.68 -18.44 6.08
C ASN A 163 -11.70 -19.06 5.13
N THR A 164 -12.26 -18.25 4.24
CA THR A 164 -13.07 -18.66 3.08
C THR A 164 -12.68 -17.80 1.89
N ILE A 165 -12.20 -18.45 0.83
CA ILE A 165 -11.83 -17.80 -0.44
C ILE A 165 -13.03 -17.88 -1.37
N VAL A 166 -13.46 -16.72 -1.90
CA VAL A 166 -14.65 -16.62 -2.77
C VAL A 166 -14.47 -15.54 -3.83
N ASN A 167 -15.29 -15.61 -4.88
CA ASN A 167 -15.46 -14.47 -5.77
C ASN A 167 -16.25 -13.36 -5.03
N VAL A 168 -15.53 -12.37 -4.52
CA VAL A 168 -16.15 -11.26 -3.75
C VAL A 168 -17.04 -10.34 -4.60
N ASN A 169 -16.92 -10.38 -5.93
CA ASN A 169 -17.82 -9.69 -6.85
C ASN A 169 -19.14 -10.44 -7.05
N ASN A 170 -19.25 -11.68 -6.57
CA ASN A 170 -20.50 -12.43 -6.54
C ASN A 170 -21.19 -12.26 -5.17
N ARG A 171 -22.25 -11.46 -5.12
CA ARG A 171 -22.98 -11.18 -3.88
C ARG A 171 -23.42 -12.43 -3.13
N ALA A 172 -23.94 -13.43 -3.83
CA ALA A 172 -24.45 -14.65 -3.19
C ALA A 172 -23.31 -15.45 -2.54
N GLU A 173 -22.17 -15.58 -3.21
CA GLU A 173 -20.99 -16.25 -2.67
C GLU A 173 -20.43 -15.48 -1.47
N LEU A 174 -20.30 -14.14 -1.58
CA LEU A 174 -19.78 -13.30 -0.51
C LEU A 174 -20.68 -13.35 0.74
N GLU A 175 -21.99 -13.19 0.58
CA GLU A 175 -22.93 -13.27 1.72
C GLU A 175 -22.95 -14.66 2.36
N ALA A 176 -22.87 -15.74 1.58
CA ALA A 176 -22.80 -17.12 2.06
C ALA A 176 -21.49 -17.43 2.83
N ALA A 177 -20.40 -16.74 2.53
CA ALA A 177 -19.12 -16.90 3.21
C ALA A 177 -19.06 -16.24 4.60
N ILE A 178 -20.00 -15.32 4.91
CA ILE A 178 -20.00 -14.60 6.19
C ILE A 178 -20.43 -15.53 7.33
N ARG A 179 -19.64 -15.57 8.39
CA ARG A 179 -19.88 -16.33 9.64
C ARG A 179 -19.98 -15.38 10.83
N PRO A 180 -20.52 -15.80 11.97
CA PRO A 180 -20.59 -14.96 13.18
C PRO A 180 -19.23 -14.44 13.65
N ASN A 181 -18.16 -15.23 13.45
CA ASN A 181 -16.78 -14.88 13.80
C ASN A 181 -15.98 -14.23 12.64
N THR A 182 -16.63 -13.87 11.53
CA THR A 182 -15.95 -13.15 10.44
C THR A 182 -15.60 -11.72 10.87
N LYS A 183 -14.33 -11.38 10.78
CA LYS A 183 -13.78 -10.07 11.17
C LYS A 183 -13.39 -9.20 9.98
N VAL A 184 -12.96 -9.83 8.89
CA VAL A 184 -12.34 -9.16 7.74
C VAL A 184 -12.93 -9.67 6.45
N ILE A 185 -13.17 -8.74 5.51
CA ILE A 185 -13.21 -9.03 4.08
C ILE A 185 -11.97 -8.38 3.47
N PHE A 186 -11.12 -9.20 2.82
CA PHE A 186 -9.87 -8.77 2.20
C PHE A 186 -9.94 -8.94 0.68
N ALA A 187 -9.63 -7.89 -0.08
CA ALA A 187 -9.63 -7.91 -1.54
C ALA A 187 -8.53 -7.02 -2.12
N GLU A 188 -8.22 -7.19 -3.40
CA GLU A 188 -7.34 -6.31 -4.17
C GLU A 188 -8.16 -5.44 -5.12
N THR A 189 -7.75 -4.20 -5.30
CA THR A 189 -8.39 -3.24 -6.22
C THR A 189 -8.48 -3.77 -7.64
N LEU A 190 -7.38 -4.33 -8.11
CA LEU A 190 -7.23 -5.03 -9.37
C LEU A 190 -6.54 -6.36 -9.08
N GLY A 191 -7.23 -7.45 -9.37
CA GLY A 191 -6.75 -8.80 -9.07
C GLY A 191 -5.51 -9.20 -9.84
N ASN A 192 -4.70 -10.06 -9.25
CA ASN A 192 -3.49 -10.61 -9.85
C ASN A 192 -3.77 -12.05 -10.34
N PRO A 193 -3.50 -12.40 -11.62
CA PRO A 193 -2.66 -11.68 -12.58
C PRO A 193 -3.41 -10.84 -13.62
N ASN A 194 -4.74 -10.87 -13.69
CA ASN A 194 -5.53 -10.41 -14.83
C ASN A 194 -6.05 -8.98 -14.73
N SER A 195 -5.77 -8.26 -13.61
CA SER A 195 -6.33 -6.93 -13.33
C SER A 195 -7.87 -6.88 -13.31
N ASP A 196 -8.52 -7.94 -12.82
CA ASP A 196 -9.97 -7.98 -12.64
C ASP A 196 -10.41 -6.93 -11.60
N PRO A 197 -11.29 -5.96 -11.96
CA PRO A 197 -11.69 -4.89 -11.06
C PRO A 197 -12.60 -5.39 -9.93
N LEU A 198 -12.39 -4.84 -8.73
CA LEU A 198 -13.24 -5.06 -7.56
C LEU A 198 -14.54 -4.26 -7.63
N ASP A 199 -15.67 -4.86 -7.25
CA ASP A 199 -16.91 -4.13 -6.98
C ASP A 199 -16.92 -3.59 -5.52
N PHE A 200 -16.34 -2.42 -5.35
CA PHE A 200 -16.20 -1.78 -4.04
C PHE A 200 -17.54 -1.58 -3.32
N GLU A 201 -18.56 -1.12 -4.02
CA GLU A 201 -19.87 -0.80 -3.42
C GLU A 201 -20.58 -2.08 -2.96
N LEU A 202 -20.50 -3.15 -3.74
CA LEU A 202 -21.03 -4.45 -3.37
C LEU A 202 -20.36 -4.93 -2.08
N VAL A 203 -19.02 -5.02 -2.06
CA VAL A 203 -18.25 -5.53 -0.91
C VAL A 203 -18.46 -4.66 0.32
N SER A 204 -18.37 -3.33 0.16
CA SER A 204 -18.61 -2.36 1.24
C SER A 204 -20.02 -2.52 1.84
N SER A 205 -21.04 -2.73 1.00
CA SER A 205 -22.42 -2.92 1.47
C SER A 205 -22.57 -4.14 2.36
N VAL A 206 -21.93 -5.25 1.97
CA VAL A 206 -21.94 -6.51 2.74
C VAL A 206 -21.14 -6.35 4.04
N ALA A 207 -19.95 -5.72 3.97
CA ALA A 207 -19.12 -5.45 5.12
C ALA A 207 -19.85 -4.59 6.18
N LYS A 208 -20.45 -3.47 5.76
CA LYS A 208 -21.24 -2.58 6.64
C LYS A 208 -22.42 -3.29 7.30
N LYS A 209 -23.19 -4.05 6.53
CA LYS A 209 -24.37 -4.81 7.04
C LYS A 209 -24.00 -5.74 8.18
N ASN A 210 -22.76 -6.27 8.18
CA ASN A 210 -22.30 -7.28 9.14
C ASN A 210 -21.28 -6.73 10.15
N ASN A 211 -21.02 -5.42 10.18
CA ASN A 211 -19.98 -4.80 11.01
C ASN A 211 -18.62 -5.50 10.84
N ILE A 212 -18.22 -5.73 9.60
CA ILE A 212 -16.95 -6.38 9.22
C ILE A 212 -16.01 -5.31 8.65
N VAL A 213 -14.73 -5.37 9.01
CA VAL A 213 -13.71 -4.47 8.45
C VAL A 213 -13.42 -4.87 7.00
N PHE A 214 -13.56 -3.91 6.09
CA PHE A 214 -13.21 -4.05 4.68
C PHE A 214 -11.81 -3.50 4.43
N ILE A 215 -10.89 -4.39 4.05
CA ILE A 215 -9.49 -4.10 3.77
C ILE A 215 -9.23 -4.28 2.28
N VAL A 216 -8.58 -3.29 1.68
CA VAL A 216 -8.24 -3.32 0.25
C VAL A 216 -6.74 -3.17 0.07
N ASP A 217 -6.13 -4.09 -0.65
CA ASP A 217 -4.79 -3.90 -1.20
C ASP A 217 -4.90 -3.08 -2.51
N ASN A 218 -4.45 -1.82 -2.43
CA ASN A 218 -4.50 -0.88 -3.56
C ASN A 218 -3.17 -0.77 -4.32
N THR A 219 -2.34 -1.79 -4.22
CA THR A 219 -1.01 -1.80 -4.85
C THR A 219 -1.09 -1.58 -6.37
N PHE A 220 -2.03 -2.24 -7.07
CA PHE A 220 -2.20 -2.10 -8.53
C PHE A 220 -3.02 -0.89 -8.93
N GLY A 221 -4.02 -0.52 -8.10
CA GLY A 221 -4.84 0.67 -8.33
C GLY A 221 -4.07 1.96 -8.14
N THR A 222 -3.20 2.02 -7.15
CA THR A 222 -2.56 3.26 -6.66
C THR A 222 -3.56 4.33 -6.21
N PRO A 223 -3.19 5.25 -5.32
CA PRO A 223 -4.08 6.34 -4.94
C PRO A 223 -4.37 7.33 -6.08
N PHE A 224 -3.62 7.23 -7.19
CA PHE A 224 -3.83 8.08 -8.37
C PHE A 224 -5.01 7.62 -9.22
N LEU A 225 -5.15 6.31 -9.46
CA LEU A 225 -6.24 5.78 -10.28
C LEU A 225 -7.54 5.64 -9.48
N ILE A 226 -7.45 5.23 -8.21
CA ILE A 226 -8.61 5.01 -7.35
C ILE A 226 -8.25 5.11 -5.86
N ARG A 227 -9.20 5.58 -5.06
CA ARG A 227 -9.12 5.67 -3.59
C ARG A 227 -10.19 4.78 -2.97
N PRO A 228 -9.87 3.56 -2.56
CA PRO A 228 -10.86 2.61 -2.00
C PRO A 228 -11.62 3.15 -0.79
N ILE A 229 -11.03 4.06 0.00
CA ILE A 229 -11.68 4.69 1.15
C ILE A 229 -12.93 5.47 0.74
N GLU A 230 -12.91 6.11 -0.43
CA GLU A 230 -14.06 6.86 -0.97
C GLU A 230 -15.24 5.93 -1.32
N TYR A 231 -14.98 4.63 -1.51
CA TYR A 231 -15.97 3.59 -1.79
C TYR A 231 -16.26 2.67 -0.58
N GLY A 232 -15.78 3.06 0.60
CA GLY A 232 -16.13 2.42 1.86
C GLY A 232 -15.15 1.37 2.38
N ALA A 233 -13.95 1.25 1.82
CA ALA A 233 -12.86 0.56 2.47
C ALA A 233 -12.51 1.24 3.80
N ASN A 234 -12.22 0.42 4.82
CA ASN A 234 -11.84 0.94 6.13
C ASN A 234 -10.33 1.10 6.24
N ILE A 235 -9.60 0.14 5.68
CA ILE A 235 -8.14 0.10 5.69
C ILE A 235 -7.67 -0.15 4.27
N VAL A 236 -6.63 0.57 3.86
CA VAL A 236 -5.94 0.36 2.58
C VAL A 236 -4.50 -0.04 2.87
N VAL A 237 -3.99 -1.02 2.12
CA VAL A 237 -2.58 -1.44 2.18
C VAL A 237 -1.93 -1.30 0.81
N HIS A 238 -0.61 -1.07 0.82
CA HIS A 238 0.19 -1.08 -0.40
C HIS A 238 1.50 -1.83 -0.19
N SER A 239 1.90 -2.56 -1.20
CA SER A 239 3.32 -2.80 -1.43
C SER A 239 3.91 -1.55 -2.09
N ALA A 240 4.52 -0.68 -1.27
CA ALA A 240 5.16 0.54 -1.78
C ALA A 240 6.36 0.24 -2.70
N THR A 241 6.87 -0.98 -2.66
CA THR A 241 7.87 -1.55 -3.58
C THR A 241 7.49 -1.41 -5.05
N LYS A 242 6.17 -1.43 -5.35
CA LYS A 242 5.60 -1.48 -6.71
C LYS A 242 5.47 -0.05 -7.28
N PHE A 243 4.32 0.38 -7.75
CA PHE A 243 4.13 1.70 -8.38
C PHE A 243 4.59 2.89 -7.54
N ILE A 244 4.45 2.85 -6.20
CA ILE A 244 4.88 3.96 -5.33
C ILE A 244 6.38 4.20 -5.50
N GLY A 245 7.22 3.18 -5.34
CA GLY A 245 8.65 3.25 -5.61
C GLY A 245 8.96 3.35 -7.10
N GLY A 246 8.38 2.47 -7.88
CA GLY A 246 8.36 2.46 -9.35
C GLY A 246 9.65 2.03 -10.04
N HIS A 247 10.74 1.73 -9.31
CA HIS A 247 12.07 1.52 -9.89
C HIS A 247 12.70 0.18 -9.48
N GLY A 248 11.99 -0.66 -8.75
CA GLY A 248 12.53 -1.94 -8.26
C GLY A 248 13.71 -1.82 -7.28
N SER A 249 14.00 -0.61 -6.78
CA SER A 249 15.22 -0.31 -6.02
C SER A 249 15.06 -0.44 -4.51
N SER A 250 13.82 -0.45 -3.97
CA SER A 250 13.58 -0.43 -2.53
C SER A 250 12.32 -1.21 -2.15
N LEU A 251 12.42 -1.94 -1.04
CA LEU A 251 11.25 -2.60 -0.43
C LEU A 251 10.58 -1.66 0.55
N GLY A 252 9.25 -1.72 0.60
CA GLY A 252 8.44 -1.05 1.59
C GLY A 252 6.98 -1.45 1.51
N GLY A 253 6.26 -1.22 2.59
CA GLY A 253 4.82 -1.33 2.67
C GLY A 253 4.23 -0.13 3.40
N VAL A 254 2.96 0.13 3.18
CA VAL A 254 2.25 1.17 3.92
C VAL A 254 0.82 0.72 4.20
N ILE A 255 0.35 1.05 5.40
CA ILE A 255 -1.02 0.82 5.87
C ILE A 255 -1.65 2.19 6.02
N VAL A 256 -2.83 2.39 5.46
CA VAL A 256 -3.61 3.64 5.58
C VAL A 256 -4.91 3.35 6.32
N ASP A 257 -5.13 4.09 7.40
CA ASP A 257 -6.37 4.07 8.17
C ASP A 257 -7.36 5.06 7.57
N GLY A 258 -8.54 4.57 7.16
CA GLY A 258 -9.62 5.40 6.64
C GLY A 258 -10.32 6.23 7.72
N GLY A 259 -10.18 5.87 9.01
CA GLY A 259 -10.82 6.54 10.14
C GLY A 259 -12.35 6.44 10.14
N ASN A 260 -12.92 5.53 9.36
CA ASN A 260 -14.36 5.43 9.07
C ASN A 260 -15.02 4.19 9.67
N PHE A 261 -14.34 3.47 10.56
CA PHE A 261 -14.91 2.32 11.29
C PHE A 261 -15.09 2.66 12.78
N ASP A 262 -16.27 2.38 13.32
CA ASP A 262 -16.56 2.64 14.73
C ASP A 262 -16.10 1.47 15.62
N TRP A 263 -14.85 1.56 16.11
CA TRP A 263 -14.24 0.56 16.97
C TRP A 263 -14.92 0.44 18.33
N LYS A 264 -15.51 1.54 18.87
CA LYS A 264 -16.20 1.54 20.17
C LYS A 264 -17.55 0.85 20.09
N ALA A 265 -18.35 1.17 19.08
CA ALA A 265 -19.63 0.52 18.87
C ALA A 265 -19.47 -0.99 18.57
N ASN A 266 -18.29 -1.41 18.11
CA ASN A 266 -17.97 -2.79 17.77
C ASN A 266 -16.91 -3.42 18.70
N ALA A 267 -16.76 -2.93 19.94
CA ALA A 267 -15.70 -3.31 20.87
C ALA A 267 -15.69 -4.82 21.18
N ASP A 268 -16.84 -5.45 21.33
CA ASP A 268 -16.93 -6.91 21.56
C ASP A 268 -16.39 -7.71 20.39
N LYS A 269 -16.60 -7.22 19.17
CA LYS A 269 -16.09 -7.83 17.95
C LYS A 269 -14.60 -7.53 17.72
N TYR A 270 -14.14 -6.32 18.07
CA TYR A 270 -12.73 -5.89 17.89
C TYR A 270 -12.13 -5.41 19.21
N PRO A 271 -11.97 -6.32 20.21
CA PRO A 271 -11.55 -5.94 21.55
C PRO A 271 -10.16 -5.29 21.61
N THR A 272 -9.27 -5.59 20.68
CA THR A 272 -7.93 -5.00 20.60
C THR A 272 -7.92 -3.48 20.41
N LEU A 273 -8.98 -2.92 19.86
CA LEU A 273 -9.12 -1.49 19.60
C LEU A 273 -10.16 -0.82 20.49
N GLY A 274 -11.27 -1.53 20.78
CA GLY A 274 -12.42 -0.98 21.50
C GLY A 274 -12.43 -1.23 23.01
N LEU A 275 -11.58 -2.15 23.53
CA LEU A 275 -11.50 -2.47 24.96
C LEU A 275 -10.11 -2.14 25.54
N PRO A 276 -9.97 -2.07 26.90
CA PRO A 276 -8.71 -1.79 27.56
C PRO A 276 -7.59 -2.78 27.17
N ASP A 277 -6.46 -2.26 26.69
CA ASP A 277 -5.28 -3.05 26.33
C ASP A 277 -4.35 -3.21 27.55
N PRO A 278 -4.10 -4.46 28.03
CA PRO A 278 -3.26 -4.68 29.20
C PRO A 278 -1.79 -4.30 28.96
N SER A 279 -1.29 -4.32 27.70
CA SER A 279 0.08 -3.92 27.36
C SER A 279 0.31 -2.42 27.39
N TYR A 280 -0.78 -1.62 27.48
CA TYR A 280 -0.77 -0.17 27.57
C TYR A 280 -1.55 0.34 28.81
N HIS A 281 -1.37 -0.31 29.97
CA HIS A 281 -1.95 0.09 31.24
C HIS A 281 -3.47 0.27 31.21
N GLY A 282 -4.18 -0.49 30.37
CA GLY A 282 -5.63 -0.41 30.22
C GLY A 282 -6.11 0.72 29.32
N ALA A 283 -5.25 1.32 28.52
CA ALA A 283 -5.67 2.30 27.51
C ALA A 283 -6.56 1.65 26.44
N VAL A 284 -7.61 2.33 26.01
CA VAL A 284 -8.46 1.96 24.86
C VAL A 284 -7.96 2.73 23.65
N PHE A 285 -7.43 2.05 22.63
CA PHE A 285 -6.83 2.72 21.47
C PHE A 285 -7.83 3.61 20.72
N ALA A 286 -9.10 3.20 20.64
CA ALA A 286 -10.17 4.02 20.07
C ALA A 286 -10.41 5.33 20.83
N ASP A 287 -10.08 5.40 22.14
CA ASP A 287 -10.18 6.64 22.92
C ASP A 287 -8.91 7.50 22.76
N VAL A 288 -7.74 6.86 22.82
CA VAL A 288 -6.44 7.55 22.82
C VAL A 288 -6.13 8.17 21.47
N ALA A 289 -6.42 7.45 20.38
CA ALA A 289 -6.04 7.85 19.02
C ALA A 289 -7.24 8.18 18.11
N GLY A 290 -8.47 8.02 18.59
CA GLY A 290 -9.68 8.36 17.83
C GLY A 290 -9.72 7.70 16.47
N ALA A 291 -9.84 8.49 15.41
CA ALA A 291 -9.91 8.01 14.04
C ALA A 291 -8.66 7.25 13.56
N ALA A 292 -7.48 7.52 14.14
CA ALA A 292 -6.21 6.87 13.81
C ALA A 292 -5.91 5.65 14.70
N ALA A 293 -6.90 5.09 15.39
CA ALA A 293 -6.73 4.01 16.36
C ALA A 293 -6.07 2.78 15.76
N PHE A 294 -6.43 2.43 14.52
CA PHE A 294 -5.96 1.23 13.86
C PHE A 294 -4.44 1.22 13.64
N VAL A 295 -3.90 2.24 12.99
CA VAL A 295 -2.45 2.34 12.74
C VAL A 295 -1.67 2.66 14.01
N THR A 296 -2.26 3.40 14.96
CA THR A 296 -1.64 3.70 16.25
C THR A 296 -1.39 2.42 17.04
N ARG A 297 -2.37 1.52 17.09
CA ARG A 297 -2.16 0.24 17.78
C ARG A 297 -1.14 -0.63 17.08
N ILE A 298 -1.14 -0.71 15.75
CA ILE A 298 -0.10 -1.46 15.03
C ILE A 298 1.28 -0.94 15.40
N ARG A 299 1.48 0.38 15.36
CA ARG A 299 2.75 1.03 15.72
C ARG A 299 3.16 0.72 17.16
N ALA A 300 2.23 0.92 18.10
CA ALA A 300 2.49 0.84 19.53
C ALA A 300 2.68 -0.59 20.03
N VAL A 301 2.05 -1.58 19.39
CA VAL A 301 2.07 -2.99 19.83
C VAL A 301 2.79 -3.87 18.81
N ILE A 302 2.20 -4.08 17.62
CA ILE A 302 2.68 -5.11 16.70
C ILE A 302 4.06 -4.75 16.13
N LEU A 303 4.22 -3.56 15.58
CA LEU A 303 5.50 -3.10 15.04
C LEU A 303 6.58 -3.01 16.12
N ARG A 304 6.22 -2.50 17.32
CA ARG A 304 7.14 -2.44 18.47
C ARG A 304 7.70 -3.82 18.81
N ASP A 305 6.84 -4.83 18.85
CA ASP A 305 7.17 -6.15 19.37
C ASP A 305 7.80 -7.08 18.32
N THR A 306 7.41 -6.95 17.04
CA THR A 306 7.84 -7.84 15.96
C THR A 306 8.85 -7.23 14.98
N GLY A 307 8.95 -5.89 14.93
CA GLY A 307 10.10 -5.18 14.39
C GLY A 307 10.22 -5.05 12.87
N ALA A 308 9.15 -5.29 12.06
CA ALA A 308 9.22 -5.09 10.60
C ALA A 308 9.16 -3.60 10.21
N THR A 309 10.05 -2.79 10.79
CA THR A 309 10.17 -1.36 10.49
C THR A 309 10.80 -1.13 9.13
N ILE A 310 10.40 -0.06 8.44
CA ILE A 310 11.08 0.40 7.24
C ILE A 310 12.37 1.14 7.63
N SER A 311 13.39 1.15 6.75
CA SER A 311 14.54 2.02 6.99
C SER A 311 14.24 3.44 6.51
N PRO A 312 14.78 4.49 7.17
CA PRO A 312 14.63 5.88 6.72
C PRO A 312 15.14 6.11 5.30
N PHE A 313 16.17 5.40 4.91
CA PHE A 313 16.71 5.46 3.55
C PHE A 313 15.72 4.89 2.52
N ASN A 314 15.08 3.75 2.81
CA ASN A 314 14.04 3.19 1.95
C ASN A 314 12.83 4.13 1.88
N ALA A 315 12.40 4.70 3.00
CA ALA A 315 11.31 5.68 3.03
C ALA A 315 11.62 6.90 2.16
N PHE A 316 12.86 7.40 2.18
CA PHE A 316 13.31 8.50 1.32
C PHE A 316 13.26 8.13 -0.16
N ILE A 317 13.74 6.95 -0.56
CA ILE A 317 13.66 6.48 -1.96
C ILE A 317 12.20 6.35 -2.41
N LEU A 318 11.33 5.81 -1.54
CA LEU A 318 9.91 5.67 -1.84
C LEU A 318 9.20 7.04 -1.93
N LEU A 319 9.62 8.03 -1.14
CA LEU A 319 9.16 9.42 -1.26
C LEU A 319 9.50 10.02 -2.64
N GLN A 320 10.72 9.82 -3.11
CA GLN A 320 11.12 10.28 -4.45
C GLN A 320 10.29 9.62 -5.55
N GLY A 321 10.03 8.31 -5.42
CA GLY A 321 9.12 7.61 -6.31
C GLY A 321 7.70 8.18 -6.26
N LEU A 322 7.20 8.45 -5.06
CA LEU A 322 5.85 8.99 -4.85
C LEU A 322 5.66 10.36 -5.50
N GLU A 323 6.70 11.22 -5.52
CA GLU A 323 6.65 12.56 -6.11
C GLU A 323 6.39 12.57 -7.62
N THR A 324 6.62 11.45 -8.31
CA THR A 324 6.35 11.29 -9.75
C THR A 324 5.30 10.21 -10.04
N LEU A 325 4.54 9.77 -9.04
CA LEU A 325 3.60 8.66 -9.18
C LEU A 325 2.57 8.91 -10.26
N SER A 326 1.92 10.07 -10.27
CA SER A 326 0.89 10.41 -11.27
C SER A 326 1.42 10.35 -12.69
N LEU A 327 2.57 10.98 -12.94
CA LEU A 327 3.22 11.03 -14.26
C LEU A 327 3.58 9.63 -14.78
N ARG A 328 4.09 8.77 -13.88
CA ARG A 328 4.47 7.41 -14.26
C ARG A 328 3.24 6.53 -14.51
N VAL A 329 2.26 6.57 -13.62
CA VAL A 329 1.05 5.72 -13.75
C VAL A 329 0.25 6.11 -14.98
N GLU A 330 0.13 7.40 -15.29
CA GLU A 330 -0.50 7.86 -16.52
C GLU A 330 0.20 7.27 -17.77
N ARG A 331 1.53 7.33 -17.83
CA ARG A 331 2.30 6.76 -18.94
C ARG A 331 2.20 5.22 -18.97
N HIS A 332 2.24 4.53 -17.84
CA HIS A 332 2.02 3.08 -17.78
C HIS A 332 0.68 2.68 -18.38
N VAL A 333 -0.39 3.38 -18.02
CA VAL A 333 -1.75 3.13 -18.50
C VAL A 333 -1.86 3.42 -19.99
N GLU A 334 -1.35 4.58 -20.43
CA GLU A 334 -1.34 4.94 -21.86
C GLU A 334 -0.66 3.87 -22.72
N ASN A 335 0.54 3.45 -22.32
CA ASN A 335 1.27 2.41 -23.03
C ASN A 335 0.52 1.06 -22.99
N ALA A 336 0.01 0.66 -21.82
CA ALA A 336 -0.72 -0.60 -21.68
C ALA A 336 -1.94 -0.69 -22.60
N LEU A 337 -2.73 0.38 -22.70
CA LEU A 337 -3.91 0.40 -23.58
C LEU A 337 -3.51 0.25 -25.06
N LYS A 338 -2.39 0.85 -25.49
CA LYS A 338 -1.86 0.67 -26.85
C LYS A 338 -1.36 -0.77 -27.10
N VAL A 339 -0.70 -1.36 -26.09
CA VAL A 339 -0.29 -2.79 -26.16
C VAL A 339 -1.49 -3.71 -26.19
N VAL A 340 -2.54 -3.45 -25.41
CA VAL A 340 -3.80 -4.20 -25.46
C VAL A 340 -4.42 -4.13 -26.86
N ASP A 341 -4.43 -2.93 -27.46
CA ASP A 341 -4.96 -2.75 -28.83
C ASP A 341 -4.14 -3.53 -29.87
N PHE A 342 -2.81 -3.52 -29.78
CA PHE A 342 -1.92 -4.31 -30.61
C PHE A 342 -2.18 -5.82 -30.44
N LEU A 343 -2.18 -6.32 -29.21
CA LEU A 343 -2.32 -7.74 -28.92
C LEU A 343 -3.68 -8.30 -29.33
N LYS A 344 -4.79 -7.58 -29.10
CA LYS A 344 -6.14 -8.07 -29.47
C LYS A 344 -6.31 -8.27 -30.96
N ASN A 345 -5.54 -7.56 -31.78
CA ASN A 345 -5.59 -7.65 -33.24
C ASN A 345 -4.53 -8.59 -33.81
N HIS A 346 -3.61 -9.13 -32.99
CA HIS A 346 -2.50 -9.94 -33.46
C HIS A 346 -2.93 -11.38 -33.77
N PRO A 347 -2.57 -11.96 -34.97
CA PRO A 347 -3.06 -13.26 -35.41
C PRO A 347 -2.63 -14.43 -34.51
N LYS A 348 -1.49 -14.33 -33.81
CA LYS A 348 -0.96 -15.38 -32.92
C LYS A 348 -1.50 -15.23 -31.47
N VAL A 349 -2.26 -14.18 -31.14
CA VAL A 349 -2.91 -14.03 -29.86
C VAL A 349 -4.27 -14.73 -29.86
N LYS A 350 -4.53 -15.52 -28.82
CA LYS A 350 -5.80 -16.21 -28.59
C LYS A 350 -6.78 -15.35 -27.86
N GLN A 351 -6.30 -14.68 -26.78
CA GLN A 351 -7.11 -13.86 -25.89
C GLN A 351 -6.24 -12.82 -25.17
N VAL A 352 -6.79 -11.66 -24.88
CA VAL A 352 -6.21 -10.65 -23.97
C VAL A 352 -7.15 -10.48 -22.78
N ASN A 353 -6.62 -10.63 -21.58
CA ASN A 353 -7.36 -10.45 -20.33
C ASN A 353 -7.09 -9.04 -19.80
N HIS A 354 -7.84 -8.06 -20.28
CA HIS A 354 -7.74 -6.68 -19.82
C HIS A 354 -9.13 -6.05 -19.67
N PRO A 355 -9.44 -5.41 -18.52
CA PRO A 355 -10.79 -4.96 -18.23
C PRO A 355 -11.27 -3.78 -19.10
N SER A 356 -10.40 -3.11 -19.85
CA SER A 356 -10.81 -2.10 -20.83
C SER A 356 -11.56 -2.68 -22.05
N LEU A 357 -11.41 -3.99 -22.30
CA LEU A 357 -12.05 -4.64 -23.43
C LEU A 357 -13.54 -4.87 -23.16
N PRO A 358 -14.45 -4.51 -24.09
CA PRO A 358 -15.90 -4.71 -23.90
C PRO A 358 -16.32 -6.16 -23.68
N SER A 359 -15.50 -7.12 -24.14
CA SER A 359 -15.74 -8.55 -23.93
C SER A 359 -15.35 -9.07 -22.54
N HIS A 360 -14.62 -8.27 -21.76
CA HIS A 360 -14.18 -8.66 -20.42
C HIS A 360 -15.33 -8.53 -19.42
N SER A 361 -15.53 -9.54 -18.56
CA SER A 361 -16.62 -9.55 -17.57
C SER A 361 -16.58 -8.36 -16.59
N GLY A 362 -15.40 -7.87 -16.25
CA GLY A 362 -15.18 -6.70 -15.39
C GLY A 362 -15.28 -5.35 -16.12
N ASN A 363 -15.58 -5.28 -17.41
CA ASN A 363 -15.58 -4.02 -18.16
C ASN A 363 -16.49 -2.97 -17.55
N GLY A 364 -17.70 -3.35 -17.09
CA GLY A 364 -18.62 -2.42 -16.45
C GLY A 364 -18.07 -1.78 -15.17
N LEU A 365 -17.38 -2.58 -14.35
CA LEU A 365 -16.69 -2.07 -13.15
C LEU A 365 -15.49 -1.20 -13.49
N TYR A 366 -14.75 -1.57 -14.53
CA TYR A 366 -13.62 -0.78 -15.03
C TYR A 366 -14.09 0.61 -15.49
N GLN A 367 -15.14 0.69 -16.29
CA GLN A 367 -15.71 1.97 -16.74
C GLN A 367 -16.21 2.82 -15.57
N LYS A 368 -16.75 2.18 -14.51
CA LYS A 368 -17.28 2.85 -13.34
C LYS A 368 -16.18 3.42 -12.44
N TYR A 369 -15.14 2.65 -12.15
CA TYR A 369 -14.18 2.98 -11.11
C TYR A 369 -12.85 3.54 -11.63
N PHE A 370 -12.54 3.35 -12.91
CA PHE A 370 -11.27 3.76 -13.51
C PHE A 370 -11.46 4.70 -14.70
N PRO A 371 -12.02 5.91 -14.49
CA PRO A 371 -12.26 6.85 -15.58
C PRO A 371 -10.97 7.33 -16.26
N ASN A 372 -9.82 7.27 -15.55
CA ASN A 372 -8.50 7.60 -16.07
C ASN A 372 -7.73 6.36 -16.59
N GLY A 373 -8.42 5.24 -16.75
CA GLY A 373 -7.81 3.97 -17.12
C GLY A 373 -7.15 3.25 -15.94
N GLY A 374 -6.56 2.10 -16.21
CA GLY A 374 -5.90 1.24 -15.23
C GLY A 374 -5.42 -0.05 -15.88
N GLY A 375 -4.82 -0.96 -15.08
CA GLY A 375 -4.48 -2.29 -15.54
C GLY A 375 -3.23 -2.35 -16.42
N SER A 376 -2.16 -1.62 -16.09
CA SER A 376 -0.89 -1.75 -16.83
C SER A 376 -0.18 -3.09 -16.57
N ILE A 377 -0.75 -3.93 -15.71
CA ILE A 377 -0.34 -5.31 -15.45
C ILE A 377 -1.50 -6.19 -15.87
N PHE A 378 -1.32 -7.03 -16.86
CA PHE A 378 -2.39 -7.88 -17.39
C PHE A 378 -1.83 -9.15 -18.04
N THR A 379 -2.71 -10.07 -18.42
CA THR A 379 -2.31 -11.30 -19.10
C THR A 379 -2.89 -11.36 -20.52
N PHE A 380 -2.22 -12.15 -21.34
CA PHE A 380 -2.75 -12.59 -22.63
C PHE A 380 -2.35 -14.04 -22.87
N GLU A 381 -3.09 -14.71 -23.77
CA GLU A 381 -2.80 -16.07 -24.19
C GLU A 381 -2.37 -16.08 -25.65
N ILE A 382 -1.32 -16.82 -25.97
CA ILE A 382 -0.92 -17.08 -27.36
C ILE A 382 -1.62 -18.34 -27.90
N LYS A 383 -1.75 -18.39 -29.21
CA LYS A 383 -2.14 -19.63 -29.92
C LYS A 383 -0.91 -20.52 -29.99
N GLY A 384 -1.02 -21.76 -29.53
CA GLY A 384 0.08 -22.72 -29.52
C GLY A 384 0.14 -23.52 -28.23
N VAL A 385 1.33 -23.91 -27.84
CA VAL A 385 1.64 -24.70 -26.64
C VAL A 385 2.57 -23.91 -25.69
N GLN A 386 2.86 -24.47 -24.51
CA GLN A 386 3.73 -23.86 -23.54
C GLN A 386 5.11 -23.47 -24.09
N ASP A 387 5.70 -24.33 -24.92
CA ASP A 387 7.01 -24.04 -25.51
C ASP A 387 7.00 -22.81 -26.41
N ASP A 388 5.87 -22.50 -27.06
CA ASP A 388 5.72 -21.28 -27.85
C ASP A 388 5.65 -20.07 -26.96
N ALA A 389 4.98 -20.14 -25.77
CA ALA A 389 4.99 -19.08 -24.78
C ALA A 389 6.39 -18.83 -24.23
N TRP A 390 7.16 -19.87 -23.97
CA TRP A 390 8.55 -19.73 -23.53
C TRP A 390 9.44 -19.13 -24.61
N LYS A 391 9.33 -19.58 -25.86
CA LYS A 391 10.07 -19.00 -26.99
C LYS A 391 9.74 -17.53 -27.18
N PHE A 392 8.47 -17.17 -27.09
CA PHE A 392 8.06 -15.75 -27.12
C PHE A 392 8.78 -14.94 -26.04
N ILE A 393 8.72 -15.37 -24.77
CA ILE A 393 9.35 -14.70 -23.65
C ILE A 393 10.87 -14.60 -23.82
N ASP A 394 11.52 -15.67 -24.24
CA ASP A 394 12.98 -15.74 -24.38
C ASP A 394 13.52 -14.86 -25.52
N ASN A 395 12.69 -14.47 -26.48
CA ASN A 395 13.06 -13.60 -27.59
C ASN A 395 12.76 -12.10 -27.35
N LEU A 396 12.12 -11.73 -26.23
CA LEU A 396 11.97 -10.34 -25.84
C LEU A 396 13.32 -9.73 -25.45
N GLN A 397 13.59 -8.51 -25.88
CA GLN A 397 14.85 -7.79 -25.65
C GLN A 397 14.73 -6.61 -24.69
N ILE A 398 13.55 -5.96 -24.66
CA ILE A 398 13.23 -4.83 -23.77
C ILE A 398 12.60 -5.35 -22.47
N PHE A 399 11.68 -6.31 -22.57
CA PHE A 399 11.04 -6.87 -21.40
C PHE A 399 11.99 -7.74 -20.59
N SER A 400 12.14 -7.44 -19.30
CA SER A 400 12.92 -8.27 -18.38
C SER A 400 12.06 -9.41 -17.82
N LEU A 401 12.58 -10.65 -17.88
CA LEU A 401 11.93 -11.83 -17.27
C LEU A 401 12.27 -11.89 -15.78
N LEU A 402 11.33 -11.56 -14.91
CA LEU A 402 11.50 -11.61 -13.46
C LEU A 402 10.17 -11.58 -12.70
N ALA A 403 10.22 -12.01 -11.42
CA ALA A 403 9.08 -12.02 -10.53
C ALA A 403 8.82 -10.65 -9.88
N ASN A 404 8.60 -9.60 -10.69
CA ASN A 404 8.19 -8.27 -10.23
C ASN A 404 7.10 -7.71 -11.14
N VAL A 405 6.55 -6.54 -10.78
CA VAL A 405 5.56 -5.76 -11.54
C VAL A 405 5.68 -4.29 -11.20
N ALA A 406 5.08 -3.42 -12.01
CA ALA A 406 4.97 -1.98 -11.74
C ALA A 406 6.33 -1.26 -11.65
N ASP A 407 7.31 -1.73 -12.40
CA ASP A 407 8.57 -1.05 -12.64
C ASP A 407 8.42 -0.09 -13.83
N VAL A 408 9.19 1.00 -13.86
CA VAL A 408 9.26 1.90 -15.04
C VAL A 408 9.74 1.18 -16.29
N LYS A 409 10.41 0.03 -16.15
CA LYS A 409 10.81 -0.85 -17.24
C LYS A 409 9.76 -1.93 -17.44
N SER A 410 9.52 -2.30 -18.67
CA SER A 410 8.60 -3.39 -19.04
C SER A 410 9.11 -4.75 -18.56
N LEU A 411 8.20 -5.54 -17.95
CA LEU A 411 8.51 -6.84 -17.37
C LEU A 411 7.57 -7.91 -17.91
N VAL A 412 8.07 -9.15 -17.96
CA VAL A 412 7.32 -10.32 -18.40
C VAL A 412 7.53 -11.47 -17.43
N ILE A 413 6.52 -12.33 -17.28
CA ILE A 413 6.65 -13.63 -16.61
C ILE A 413 5.64 -14.63 -17.16
N HIS A 414 5.93 -15.93 -17.00
CA HIS A 414 5.03 -17.03 -17.29
C HIS A 414 4.33 -17.51 -16.01
N PRO A 415 3.12 -17.06 -15.69
CA PRO A 415 2.49 -17.32 -14.38
C PRO A 415 2.35 -18.82 -14.08
N TYR A 416 1.96 -19.60 -15.08
CA TYR A 416 1.68 -21.03 -14.96
C TYR A 416 2.84 -21.84 -14.35
N THR A 417 4.08 -21.56 -14.75
CA THR A 417 5.28 -22.29 -14.27
C THR A 417 6.06 -21.55 -13.18
N THR A 418 5.61 -20.35 -12.75
CA THR A 418 6.35 -19.51 -11.78
C THR A 418 5.46 -19.04 -10.64
N THR A 419 4.88 -17.86 -10.76
CA THR A 419 4.16 -17.18 -9.65
C THR A 419 2.90 -17.90 -9.18
N HIS A 420 2.31 -18.77 -10.00
CA HIS A 420 1.09 -19.53 -9.72
C HIS A 420 1.30 -21.06 -9.81
N SER A 421 2.56 -21.52 -9.88
CA SER A 421 2.89 -22.94 -10.00
C SER A 421 2.47 -23.80 -8.80
N GLN A 422 2.13 -23.16 -7.67
CA GLN A 422 1.65 -23.83 -6.45
C GLN A 422 0.15 -24.11 -6.47
N LEU A 423 -0.60 -23.48 -7.39
CA LEU A 423 -2.04 -23.64 -7.50
C LEU A 423 -2.39 -25.00 -8.15
N SER A 424 -3.50 -25.59 -7.68
CA SER A 424 -4.07 -26.79 -8.31
C SER A 424 -4.61 -26.46 -9.71
N PRO A 425 -4.77 -27.46 -10.58
CA PRO A 425 -5.35 -27.25 -11.92
C PRO A 425 -6.74 -26.58 -11.90
N LYS A 426 -7.52 -26.81 -10.85
CA LYS A 426 -8.82 -26.17 -10.65
C LYS A 426 -8.68 -24.68 -10.34
N GLU A 427 -7.76 -24.31 -9.46
CA GLU A 427 -7.50 -22.90 -9.10
C GLU A 427 -6.90 -22.13 -10.27
N LEU A 428 -5.97 -22.74 -11.03
CA LEU A 428 -5.43 -22.16 -12.27
C LEU A 428 -6.53 -21.87 -13.28
N ALA A 429 -7.47 -22.82 -13.47
CA ALA A 429 -8.60 -22.64 -14.39
C ALA A 429 -9.55 -21.52 -13.90
N GLN A 430 -9.79 -21.40 -12.60
CA GLN A 430 -10.60 -20.32 -12.02
C GLN A 430 -9.97 -18.94 -12.25
N GLN A 431 -8.65 -18.85 -12.23
CA GLN A 431 -7.90 -17.61 -12.49
C GLN A 431 -7.57 -17.40 -13.98
N HIS A 432 -8.14 -18.22 -14.87
CA HIS A 432 -7.86 -18.16 -16.32
C HIS A 432 -6.38 -18.25 -16.68
N ILE A 433 -5.61 -19.04 -15.91
CA ILE A 433 -4.19 -19.28 -16.17
C ILE A 433 -4.02 -20.61 -16.88
N THR A 434 -3.48 -20.56 -18.08
CA THR A 434 -3.22 -21.72 -18.96
C THR A 434 -1.72 -21.85 -19.23
N PRO A 435 -1.24 -22.99 -19.81
CA PRO A 435 0.16 -23.12 -20.21
C PRO A 435 0.63 -22.12 -21.27
N THR A 436 -0.28 -21.37 -21.88
CA THR A 436 0.03 -20.33 -22.89
C THR A 436 -0.21 -18.91 -22.38
N THR A 437 -0.50 -18.76 -21.08
CA THR A 437 -0.72 -17.46 -20.46
C THR A 437 0.60 -16.75 -20.17
N ILE A 438 0.73 -15.52 -20.63
CA ILE A 438 1.87 -14.62 -20.39
C ILE A 438 1.37 -13.41 -19.64
N ARG A 439 2.05 -13.00 -18.56
CA ARG A 439 1.77 -11.76 -17.85
C ARG A 439 2.77 -10.69 -18.24
N LEU A 440 2.27 -9.53 -18.64
CA LEU A 440 3.05 -8.33 -18.88
C LEU A 440 2.84 -7.32 -17.74
N SER A 441 3.88 -6.57 -17.43
CA SER A 441 3.83 -5.32 -16.67
C SER A 441 4.44 -4.25 -17.57
N ILE A 442 3.61 -3.41 -18.13
CA ILE A 442 4.02 -2.44 -19.15
C ILE A 442 4.69 -1.25 -18.48
N GLY A 443 5.88 -0.91 -18.94
CA GLY A 443 6.70 0.18 -18.45
C GLY A 443 6.38 1.54 -19.10
N THR A 444 7.33 2.45 -18.96
CA THR A 444 7.21 3.85 -19.42
C THR A 444 8.08 4.14 -20.65
N GLU A 445 8.64 3.13 -21.28
CA GLU A 445 9.46 3.23 -22.50
C GLU A 445 8.63 3.83 -23.65
N HIS A 446 9.31 4.18 -24.75
CA HIS A 446 8.60 4.63 -25.95
C HIS A 446 7.73 3.49 -26.49
N ILE A 447 6.48 3.80 -26.79
CA ILE A 447 5.48 2.77 -27.17
C ILE A 447 5.84 1.99 -28.43
N GLU A 448 6.47 2.63 -29.40
CA GLU A 448 6.88 1.96 -30.65
C GLU A 448 7.95 0.90 -30.35
N ASP A 449 8.91 1.18 -29.47
CA ASP A 449 9.94 0.22 -29.09
C ASP A 449 9.32 -0.99 -28.36
N ILE A 450 8.32 -0.77 -27.49
CA ILE A 450 7.57 -1.87 -26.84
C ILE A 450 6.85 -2.74 -27.86
N ILE A 451 6.17 -2.14 -28.82
CA ILE A 451 5.41 -2.84 -29.87
C ILE A 451 6.35 -3.60 -30.81
N ASP A 452 7.49 -2.99 -31.17
CA ASP A 452 8.49 -3.63 -32.03
C ASP A 452 9.12 -4.85 -31.34
N ASP A 453 9.40 -4.76 -30.04
CA ASP A 453 9.93 -5.89 -29.27
C ASP A 453 8.92 -7.04 -29.19
N LEU A 454 7.64 -6.74 -28.91
CA LEU A 454 6.57 -7.74 -28.93
C LEU A 454 6.41 -8.36 -30.32
N SER A 455 6.45 -7.56 -31.39
CA SER A 455 6.36 -8.04 -32.78
C SER A 455 7.51 -8.98 -33.15
N HIS A 456 8.74 -8.56 -32.78
CA HIS A 456 9.93 -9.38 -32.95
C HIS A 456 9.79 -10.76 -32.28
N ALA A 457 9.34 -10.78 -31.01
CA ALA A 457 9.13 -12.04 -30.29
C ALA A 457 8.05 -12.91 -30.91
N PHE A 458 6.98 -12.33 -31.46
CA PHE A 458 5.96 -13.07 -32.20
C PHE A 458 6.51 -13.67 -33.50
N ASP A 459 7.47 -13.04 -34.17
CA ASP A 459 8.06 -13.57 -35.40
C ASP A 459 8.87 -14.85 -35.16
N GLN A 460 9.29 -15.11 -33.92
CA GLN A 460 10.10 -16.29 -33.56
C GLN A 460 9.28 -17.53 -33.18
N ILE A 461 7.95 -17.45 -33.10
CA ILE A 461 7.07 -18.55 -32.71
C ILE A 461 6.12 -18.99 -33.84
#